data_e5266938f3684f26af0f1db087f0fcbb
#
_entry.id   e5266938f3684f26af0f1db087f0fcbb
#
_cell.length_a   1.000
_cell.length_b   1.000
_cell.length_c   1.000
_cell.angle_alpha   90.00
_cell.angle_beta   90.00
_cell.angle_gamma   90.00
#
_symmetry.space_group_name_H-M   'P 1'
#
loop_
_entity.id
_entity.type
_entity.pdbx_description
1 polymer ?
#
loop_
_entity_poly.entity_id
_entity_poly.type
_entity_poly.pdbx_seq_one_letter_code
_entity_poly.pdbx_strand_id
1 'polypeptide(L)'
;MIRNLLLCALTACAACSSNAVPVSLTKLTGLTGGALAGTAVYKADLTAVGISMVLSVGISDNSVGIGGAPGQFSGFDLDGIKLSTTNCADAACAKALVGLNVFDFGAGTAFTAGVQRAVADAKLFGTNGSGNAVDNAVATLADFDGESSTIAPGGFLSMGDNGVVNFNLSSAVSTAGLYLYIGEVGDNGEVAAAGILVRDVSNVPEPASVALVALGLLGARYRSRRQQVALI
;
A
#
# COMPACT_ATOMS: atom_id res chain seq x y z
N MET A 1 30.61 19.23 48.88
CA MET A 1 30.11 17.91 48.44
C MET A 1 28.66 18.04 48.04
N ILE A 2 28.38 18.25 46.75
CA ILE A 2 27.02 18.31 46.19
C ILE A 2 26.93 17.17 45.16
N ARG A 3 26.21 16.08 45.53
CA ARG A 3 25.94 14.93 44.67
C ARG A 3 24.84 15.32 43.71
N ASN A 4 25.21 15.61 42.48
CA ASN A 4 24.24 15.73 41.38
C ASN A 4 23.65 14.36 41.10
N LEU A 5 22.40 14.17 41.49
CA LEU A 5 21.56 13.07 41.02
C LEU A 5 21.21 13.32 39.54
N LEU A 6 21.89 12.62 38.66
CA LEU A 6 21.53 12.59 37.25
C LEU A 6 20.33 11.66 37.11
N LEU A 7 19.14 12.24 37.08
CA LEU A 7 17.90 11.50 36.75
C LEU A 7 17.96 11.17 35.26
N CYS A 8 18.44 9.99 34.91
CA CYS A 8 18.26 9.42 33.59
C CYS A 8 16.78 9.05 33.43
N ALA A 9 15.99 9.94 32.85
CA ALA A 9 14.71 9.59 32.32
C ALA A 9 14.93 8.63 31.10
N LEU A 10 14.93 7.33 31.36
CA LEU A 10 14.72 6.33 30.31
C LEU A 10 13.28 6.54 29.83
N THR A 11 13.10 7.33 28.78
CA THR A 11 11.94 7.24 27.95
C THR A 11 12.01 5.87 27.26
N ALA A 12 11.33 4.89 27.84
CA ALA A 12 11.03 3.67 27.17
C ALA A 12 10.15 4.05 25.96
N CYS A 13 10.77 4.19 24.79
CA CYS A 13 10.05 4.13 23.52
C CYS A 13 9.40 2.75 23.51
N ALA A 14 8.13 2.66 23.86
CA ALA A 14 7.33 1.50 23.54
C ALA A 14 7.37 1.40 22.01
N ALA A 15 8.21 0.52 21.50
CA ALA A 15 8.13 0.12 20.11
C ALA A 15 6.72 -0.50 19.95
N CYS A 16 5.79 0.24 19.37
CA CYS A 16 4.55 -0.31 18.91
C CYS A 16 4.93 -1.37 17.88
N SER A 17 4.85 -2.62 18.26
CA SER A 17 5.02 -3.73 17.33
C SER A 17 3.91 -3.61 16.30
N SER A 18 4.23 -3.20 15.07
CA SER A 18 3.29 -3.23 13.97
C SER A 18 3.02 -4.68 13.61
N ASN A 19 1.79 -5.13 13.68
CA ASN A 19 1.42 -6.43 13.18
C ASN A 19 1.07 -6.27 11.69
N ALA A 20 1.91 -6.83 10.83
CA ALA A 20 1.62 -7.00 9.41
C ALA A 20 1.23 -8.46 9.18
N VAL A 21 0.04 -8.69 8.69
CA VAL A 21 -0.52 -10.03 8.49
C VAL A 21 -0.75 -10.24 6.99
N PRO A 22 -0.15 -11.29 6.41
CA PRO A 22 -0.45 -11.67 5.03
C PRO A 22 -1.88 -12.21 4.94
N VAL A 23 -2.57 -11.85 3.86
CA VAL A 23 -3.91 -12.35 3.58
C VAL A 23 -3.94 -13.11 2.26
N SER A 24 -4.68 -14.21 2.24
CA SER A 24 -4.89 -15.00 1.04
C SER A 24 -6.08 -14.47 0.26
N LEU A 25 -5.93 -14.38 -1.04
CA LEU A 25 -6.98 -13.96 -1.96
C LEU A 25 -7.65 -15.17 -2.60
N THR A 26 -8.96 -15.06 -2.78
CA THR A 26 -9.77 -16.00 -3.56
C THR A 26 -10.37 -15.23 -4.74
N LYS A 27 -10.12 -15.71 -5.97
CA LYS A 27 -10.73 -15.13 -7.17
C LYS A 27 -12.23 -15.34 -7.15
N LEU A 28 -12.98 -14.29 -7.38
CA LEU A 28 -14.43 -14.34 -7.54
C LEU A 28 -14.81 -14.85 -8.95
N THR A 29 -16.04 -15.35 -9.06
CA THR A 29 -16.55 -15.78 -10.37
C THR A 29 -16.89 -14.60 -11.26
N GLY A 30 -16.63 -14.74 -12.57
CA GLY A 30 -16.88 -13.73 -13.58
C GLY A 30 -15.84 -12.62 -13.62
N LEU A 31 -15.96 -11.79 -14.66
CA LEU A 31 -15.23 -10.54 -14.83
C LEU A 31 -16.20 -9.37 -14.74
N THR A 32 -15.68 -8.18 -14.50
CA THR A 32 -16.47 -6.96 -14.44
C THR A 32 -15.69 -5.78 -15.04
N GLY A 33 -16.36 -4.64 -15.25
CA GLY A 33 -15.74 -3.43 -15.80
C GLY A 33 -15.17 -3.60 -17.21
N GLY A 34 -14.46 -2.56 -17.64
CA GLY A 34 -13.64 -2.54 -18.84
C GLY A 34 -14.40 -2.52 -20.17
N ALA A 35 -14.01 -1.58 -21.04
CA ALA A 35 -14.46 -1.57 -22.44
C ALA A 35 -13.53 -2.42 -23.31
N LEU A 36 -12.25 -2.51 -22.98
CA LEU A 36 -11.23 -3.27 -23.71
C LEU A 36 -10.78 -4.49 -22.93
N ALA A 37 -10.49 -4.34 -21.65
CA ALA A 37 -10.14 -5.44 -20.75
C ALA A 37 -10.99 -5.36 -19.48
N GLY A 38 -11.59 -6.50 -19.14
CA GLY A 38 -12.35 -6.61 -17.90
C GLY A 38 -11.47 -6.83 -16.69
N THR A 39 -12.07 -6.70 -15.51
CA THR A 39 -11.45 -6.86 -14.21
C THR A 39 -11.74 -8.21 -13.62
N ALA A 40 -10.71 -8.95 -13.26
CA ALA A 40 -10.80 -10.08 -12.34
C ALA A 40 -10.78 -9.54 -10.91
N VAL A 41 -11.76 -9.91 -10.09
CA VAL A 41 -11.84 -9.47 -8.70
C VAL A 41 -11.44 -10.60 -7.78
N TYR A 42 -10.57 -10.27 -6.83
CA TYR A 42 -10.09 -11.15 -5.77
C TYR A 42 -10.60 -10.66 -4.41
N LYS A 43 -10.95 -11.60 -3.54
CA LYS A 43 -11.49 -11.32 -2.21
C LYS A 43 -10.63 -11.96 -1.12
N ALA A 44 -10.40 -11.22 -0.04
CA ALA A 44 -9.91 -11.76 1.22
C ALA A 44 -10.95 -11.55 2.33
N ASP A 45 -11.15 -12.56 3.18
CA ASP A 45 -11.90 -12.44 4.43
C ASP A 45 -10.94 -12.00 5.54
N LEU A 46 -11.17 -10.83 6.10
CA LEU A 46 -10.33 -10.26 7.15
C LEU A 46 -10.80 -10.61 8.57
N THR A 47 -11.90 -11.36 8.72
CA THR A 47 -12.52 -11.66 10.04
C THR A 47 -11.57 -12.41 10.98
N ALA A 48 -10.70 -13.25 10.44
CA ALA A 48 -9.82 -14.13 11.22
C ALA A 48 -8.32 -13.87 10.99
N VAL A 49 -7.94 -12.69 10.53
CA VAL A 49 -6.53 -12.37 10.19
C VAL A 49 -5.62 -12.13 11.42
N GLY A 50 -6.14 -12.22 12.64
CA GLY A 50 -5.32 -12.10 13.85
C GLY A 50 -5.06 -10.68 14.35
N ILE A 51 -5.56 -9.65 13.65
CA ILE A 51 -5.60 -8.26 14.11
C ILE A 51 -7.06 -7.81 14.20
N SER A 52 -7.38 -6.93 15.14
CA SER A 52 -8.75 -6.45 15.35
C SER A 52 -9.13 -5.24 14.50
N MET A 53 -8.14 -4.52 14.01
CA MET A 53 -8.30 -3.29 13.24
C MET A 53 -7.32 -3.29 12.06
N VAL A 54 -7.72 -2.67 10.95
CA VAL A 54 -6.85 -2.38 9.80
C VAL A 54 -6.66 -0.87 9.69
N LEU A 55 -5.41 -0.42 9.54
CA LEU A 55 -5.02 0.97 9.30
C LEU A 55 -4.24 1.14 7.99
N SER A 56 -3.70 0.07 7.43
CA SER A 56 -3.13 0.11 6.09
C SER A 56 -3.23 -1.22 5.37
N VAL A 57 -3.26 -1.16 4.04
CA VAL A 57 -3.20 -2.31 3.14
C VAL A 57 -2.04 -2.12 2.19
N GLY A 58 -1.14 -3.10 2.13
CA GLY A 58 -0.03 -3.14 1.18
C GLY A 58 -0.26 -4.21 0.12
N ILE A 59 0.05 -3.89 -1.12
CA ILE A 59 0.03 -4.81 -2.26
C ILE A 59 1.44 -4.80 -2.85
N SER A 60 2.00 -6.00 -3.06
CA SER A 60 3.27 -6.18 -3.77
C SER A 60 3.03 -7.04 -4.99
N ASP A 61 3.54 -6.61 -6.12
CA ASP A 61 3.58 -7.46 -7.31
C ASP A 61 4.51 -8.65 -7.07
N ASN A 62 4.12 -9.81 -7.54
CA ASN A 62 4.92 -11.04 -7.53
C ASN A 62 4.87 -11.75 -8.89
N SER A 63 4.56 -11.02 -9.94
CA SER A 63 4.36 -11.58 -11.28
C SER A 63 5.68 -12.09 -11.88
N VAL A 64 6.80 -11.47 -11.57
CA VAL A 64 8.18 -11.83 -12.01
C VAL A 64 8.22 -12.19 -13.49
N GLY A 65 7.72 -11.30 -14.35
CA GLY A 65 7.66 -11.49 -15.79
C GLY A 65 6.58 -12.46 -16.29
N ILE A 66 5.61 -12.82 -15.45
CA ILE A 66 4.45 -13.64 -15.82
C ILE A 66 3.25 -12.72 -16.04
N GLY A 67 2.50 -12.98 -17.11
CA GLY A 67 1.31 -12.20 -17.49
C GLY A 67 1.64 -10.81 -18.02
N GLY A 68 0.61 -10.06 -18.35
CA GLY A 68 0.66 -8.67 -18.77
C GLY A 68 1.48 -8.33 -20.00
N ALA A 69 1.41 -7.06 -20.38
CA ALA A 69 2.18 -6.50 -21.47
C ALA A 69 3.54 -5.95 -20.98
N PRO A 70 4.56 -5.78 -21.85
CA PRO A 70 5.80 -5.09 -21.51
C PRO A 70 5.61 -3.57 -21.40
N GLY A 71 6.70 -2.88 -21.04
CA GLY A 71 6.72 -1.42 -20.97
C GLY A 71 5.86 -0.91 -19.80
N GLN A 72 5.10 0.14 -20.07
CA GLN A 72 4.27 0.81 -19.05
C GLN A 72 3.23 -0.10 -18.38
N PHE A 73 2.89 -1.23 -18.96
CA PHE A 73 1.90 -2.19 -18.46
C PHE A 73 2.55 -3.41 -17.79
N SER A 74 3.80 -3.28 -17.33
CA SER A 74 4.52 -4.35 -16.63
C SER A 74 4.03 -4.55 -15.20
N GLY A 75 4.07 -5.79 -14.72
CA GLY A 75 3.69 -6.18 -13.36
C GLY A 75 2.18 -6.19 -13.16
N PHE A 76 1.74 -6.33 -11.94
CA PHE A 76 0.32 -6.41 -11.60
C PHE A 76 -0.42 -5.11 -11.94
N ASP A 77 -1.49 -5.23 -12.72
CA ASP A 77 -2.34 -4.12 -13.14
C ASP A 77 -3.52 -3.95 -12.15
N LEU A 78 -3.29 -3.15 -11.11
CA LEU A 78 -4.27 -2.88 -10.06
C LEU A 78 -5.38 -1.98 -10.58
N ASP A 79 -6.56 -2.56 -10.82
CA ASP A 79 -7.76 -1.83 -11.22
C ASP A 79 -8.38 -1.05 -10.06
N GLY A 80 -8.59 -1.73 -8.94
CA GLY A 80 -9.20 -1.07 -7.79
C GLY A 80 -9.04 -1.83 -6.48
N ILE A 81 -9.37 -1.14 -5.40
CA ILE A 81 -9.36 -1.69 -4.05
C ILE A 81 -10.55 -1.19 -3.25
N LYS A 82 -11.28 -2.10 -2.59
CA LYS A 82 -12.42 -1.78 -1.73
C LYS A 82 -12.37 -2.57 -0.43
N LEU A 83 -12.78 -1.95 0.66
CA LEU A 83 -13.16 -2.61 1.91
C LEU A 83 -14.69 -2.58 2.05
N SER A 84 -15.30 -3.68 2.46
CA SER A 84 -16.75 -3.76 2.66
C SER A 84 -17.11 -4.82 3.69
N THR A 85 -18.25 -4.64 4.35
CA THR A 85 -18.84 -5.69 5.22
C THR A 85 -19.76 -6.65 4.45
N THR A 86 -19.97 -6.41 3.17
CA THR A 86 -20.75 -7.28 2.30
C THR A 86 -19.85 -8.40 1.75
N ASN A 87 -20.29 -9.64 1.87
CA ASN A 87 -19.59 -10.82 1.34
C ASN A 87 -20.07 -11.14 -0.09
N CYS A 88 -19.37 -10.64 -1.09
CA CYS A 88 -19.68 -10.93 -2.48
C CYS A 88 -19.20 -12.33 -2.91
N ALA A 89 -19.98 -12.99 -3.77
CA ALA A 89 -19.65 -14.26 -4.38
C ALA A 89 -19.07 -14.12 -5.80
N ASP A 90 -19.31 -12.99 -6.46
CA ASP A 90 -18.91 -12.74 -7.85
C ASP A 90 -18.40 -11.31 -8.05
N ALA A 91 -17.74 -11.10 -9.20
CA ALA A 91 -17.13 -9.81 -9.56
C ALA A 91 -18.18 -8.70 -9.75
N ALA A 92 -19.36 -9.03 -10.28
CA ALA A 92 -20.42 -8.04 -10.50
C ALA A 92 -20.94 -7.48 -9.17
N CYS A 93 -21.11 -8.33 -8.15
CA CYS A 93 -21.43 -7.90 -6.79
C CYS A 93 -20.35 -6.96 -6.25
N ALA A 94 -19.05 -7.32 -6.37
CA ALA A 94 -17.95 -6.51 -5.87
C ALA A 94 -17.88 -5.15 -6.57
N LYS A 95 -18.13 -5.09 -7.88
CA LYS A 95 -18.23 -3.82 -8.63
C LYS A 95 -19.34 -2.94 -8.09
N ALA A 96 -20.51 -3.51 -7.85
CA ALA A 96 -21.69 -2.78 -7.39
C ALA A 96 -21.56 -2.27 -5.94
N LEU A 97 -20.58 -2.73 -5.16
CA LEU A 97 -20.36 -2.27 -3.80
C LEU A 97 -19.99 -0.78 -3.77
N VAL A 98 -20.66 -0.04 -2.91
CA VAL A 98 -20.10 1.19 -2.36
C VAL A 98 -19.15 0.75 -1.24
N GLY A 99 -17.85 0.77 -1.50
CA GLY A 99 -16.84 0.45 -0.49
C GLY A 99 -16.87 1.43 0.67
N LEU A 100 -16.22 1.07 1.78
CA LEU A 100 -16.00 2.00 2.89
C LEU A 100 -15.14 3.17 2.40
N ASN A 101 -15.57 4.40 2.69
CA ASN A 101 -14.83 5.62 2.30
C ASN A 101 -13.66 5.87 3.27
N VAL A 102 -12.65 5.01 3.21
CA VAL A 102 -11.48 5.03 4.10
C VAL A 102 -10.16 5.08 3.36
N PHE A 103 -10.15 4.87 2.03
CA PHE A 103 -8.96 5.01 1.23
C PHE A 103 -8.70 6.47 0.83
N ASP A 104 -7.48 6.93 1.02
CA ASP A 104 -6.96 8.16 0.43
C ASP A 104 -5.98 7.77 -0.68
N PHE A 105 -6.45 7.85 -1.93
CA PHE A 105 -5.65 7.51 -3.12
C PHE A 105 -4.63 8.59 -3.50
N GLY A 106 -4.55 9.66 -2.73
CA GLY A 106 -3.55 10.72 -2.86
C GLY A 106 -2.47 10.62 -1.79
N ALA A 107 -2.53 11.50 -0.80
CA ALA A 107 -1.51 11.61 0.26
C ALA A 107 -1.42 10.36 1.15
N GLY A 108 -2.50 9.58 1.27
CA GLY A 108 -2.52 8.32 2.00
C GLY A 108 -1.87 7.14 1.27
N THR A 109 -1.47 7.33 -0.01
CA THR A 109 -0.92 6.27 -0.85
C THR A 109 0.58 6.45 -1.04
N ALA A 110 1.36 5.42 -0.68
CA ALA A 110 2.79 5.33 -0.96
C ALA A 110 3.02 4.30 -2.06
N PHE A 111 3.65 4.71 -3.16
CA PHE A 111 3.95 3.87 -4.31
C PHE A 111 5.46 3.78 -4.54
N THR A 112 5.94 2.56 -4.74
CA THR A 112 7.30 2.25 -5.19
C THR A 112 7.20 1.49 -6.49
N ALA A 113 7.57 2.14 -7.59
CA ALA A 113 7.53 1.54 -8.92
C ALA A 113 8.44 0.31 -9.00
N GLY A 114 7.92 -0.75 -9.57
CA GLY A 114 8.71 -1.91 -9.96
C GLY A 114 9.45 -1.72 -11.28
N VAL A 115 10.04 -2.78 -11.79
CA VAL A 115 10.81 -2.77 -13.03
C VAL A 115 9.88 -2.95 -14.22
N GLN A 116 10.08 -2.13 -15.26
CA GLN A 116 9.40 -2.34 -16.53
C GLN A 116 10.12 -3.43 -17.32
N ARG A 117 9.35 -4.31 -17.95
CA ARG A 117 9.86 -5.27 -18.95
C ARG A 117 10.20 -4.54 -20.24
N ALA A 118 11.19 -5.03 -20.97
CA ALA A 118 11.61 -4.41 -22.23
C ALA A 118 10.51 -4.54 -23.32
N VAL A 119 10.29 -3.50 -24.10
CA VAL A 119 10.93 -2.17 -24.16
C VAL A 119 10.28 -1.26 -23.13
N ALA A 120 11.07 -0.58 -22.30
CA ALA A 120 10.55 0.28 -21.26
C ALA A 120 9.99 1.60 -21.84
N ASP A 121 8.87 2.05 -21.28
CA ASP A 121 8.28 3.36 -21.51
C ASP A 121 8.82 4.42 -20.54
N ALA A 122 8.40 5.66 -20.72
CA ALA A 122 8.85 6.77 -19.86
C ALA A 122 8.44 6.59 -18.37
N LYS A 123 7.32 5.90 -18.13
CA LYS A 123 6.78 5.60 -16.79
C LYS A 123 5.80 4.44 -16.84
N LEU A 124 5.48 3.87 -15.68
CA LEU A 124 4.39 2.91 -15.53
C LEU A 124 3.03 3.60 -15.71
N PHE A 125 2.06 2.87 -16.24
CA PHE A 125 0.70 3.37 -16.45
C PHE A 125 0.01 3.68 -15.12
N GLY A 126 -0.89 4.67 -15.10
CA GLY A 126 -1.60 5.08 -13.89
C GLY A 126 -0.74 5.87 -12.88
N THR A 127 0.52 6.22 -13.23
CA THR A 127 1.40 7.02 -12.39
C THR A 127 1.44 8.49 -12.83
N ASN A 128 1.85 9.37 -11.90
CA ASN A 128 2.05 10.80 -12.17
C ASN A 128 3.15 11.06 -13.22
N GLY A 129 3.36 12.29 -13.58
CA GLY A 129 4.35 12.68 -14.60
C GLY A 129 5.79 12.25 -14.29
N SER A 130 6.12 12.05 -13.01
CA SER A 130 7.45 11.56 -12.55
C SER A 130 7.53 10.05 -12.38
N GLY A 131 6.43 9.32 -12.50
CA GLY A 131 6.38 7.87 -12.34
C GLY A 131 6.56 7.35 -10.90
N ASN A 132 6.51 8.22 -9.89
CA ASN A 132 6.82 7.90 -8.49
C ASN A 132 5.62 7.96 -7.53
N ALA A 133 4.45 8.27 -8.04
CA ALA A 133 3.20 8.28 -7.27
C ALA A 133 2.03 7.89 -8.16
N VAL A 134 0.95 7.45 -7.56
CA VAL A 134 -0.31 7.14 -8.24
C VAL A 134 -0.94 8.43 -8.77
N ASP A 135 -1.40 8.38 -10.02
CA ASP A 135 -2.32 9.37 -10.60
C ASP A 135 -3.74 8.79 -10.59
N ASN A 136 -4.48 9.03 -9.52
CA ASN A 136 -5.79 8.43 -9.38
C ASN A 136 -6.85 9.02 -10.32
N ALA A 137 -6.57 10.12 -11.02
CA ALA A 137 -7.43 10.59 -12.11
C ALA A 137 -7.38 9.64 -13.33
N VAL A 138 -6.27 8.91 -13.49
CA VAL A 138 -6.09 7.89 -14.53
C VAL A 138 -6.38 6.50 -13.99
N ALA A 139 -5.88 6.18 -12.77
CA ALA A 139 -5.95 4.84 -12.20
C ALA A 139 -7.33 4.46 -11.61
N THR A 140 -8.17 5.43 -11.25
CA THR A 140 -9.57 5.26 -10.75
C THR A 140 -9.77 4.15 -9.71
N LEU A 141 -8.82 3.99 -8.78
CA LEU A 141 -8.69 2.86 -7.84
C LEU A 141 -9.88 2.63 -6.89
N ALA A 142 -10.89 3.51 -6.90
CA ALA A 142 -12.11 3.35 -6.12
C ALA A 142 -13.14 2.43 -6.80
N ASP A 143 -12.97 2.10 -8.07
CA ASP A 143 -13.93 1.26 -8.82
C ASP A 143 -13.21 0.06 -9.47
N PHE A 144 -14.00 -0.87 -10.01
CA PHE A 144 -13.56 -1.99 -10.83
C PHE A 144 -14.08 -1.72 -12.26
N ASP A 145 -13.41 -0.78 -12.95
CA ASP A 145 -13.84 -0.29 -14.26
C ASP A 145 -12.94 -0.81 -15.41
N GLY A 146 -11.87 -1.50 -15.10
CA GLY A 146 -10.98 -2.13 -16.05
C GLY A 146 -10.33 -1.14 -17.01
N GLU A 147 -9.80 -1.61 -18.12
CA GLU A 147 -9.25 -0.72 -19.14
C GLU A 147 -10.38 -0.04 -19.92
N SER A 148 -10.38 1.30 -19.88
CA SER A 148 -11.50 2.09 -20.42
C SER A 148 -11.45 2.26 -21.94
N SER A 149 -10.25 2.53 -22.53
CA SER A 149 -10.09 2.85 -23.96
C SER A 149 -8.62 2.81 -24.39
N THR A 150 -8.37 2.41 -25.66
CA THR A 150 -7.04 2.51 -26.28
C THR A 150 -6.64 3.95 -26.63
N ILE A 151 -7.60 4.86 -26.80
CA ILE A 151 -7.34 6.26 -27.17
C ILE A 151 -7.08 7.10 -25.93
N ALA A 152 -7.83 6.84 -24.86
CA ALA A 152 -7.66 7.48 -23.56
C ALA A 152 -7.71 6.38 -22.49
N PRO A 153 -6.64 5.57 -22.40
CA PRO A 153 -6.59 4.47 -21.44
C PRO A 153 -6.71 5.01 -20.03
N GLY A 154 -7.35 4.26 -19.17
CA GLY A 154 -7.57 4.60 -17.77
C GLY A 154 -8.15 3.42 -17.02
N GLY A 155 -8.34 3.58 -15.73
CA GLY A 155 -9.00 2.59 -14.89
C GLY A 155 -8.06 1.74 -14.04
N PHE A 156 -6.72 1.83 -14.17
CA PHE A 156 -5.80 0.99 -13.41
C PHE A 156 -4.42 1.60 -13.18
N LEU A 157 -3.69 1.00 -12.26
CA LEU A 157 -2.28 1.28 -11.96
C LEU A 157 -1.44 0.06 -12.30
N SER A 158 -0.52 0.17 -13.25
CA SER A 158 0.52 -0.84 -13.46
C SER A 158 1.62 -0.69 -12.41
N MET A 159 1.93 -1.77 -11.71
CA MET A 159 2.87 -1.71 -10.58
C MET A 159 4.33 -1.89 -10.99
N GLY A 160 4.60 -2.50 -12.14
CA GLY A 160 5.94 -2.98 -12.53
C GLY A 160 6.34 -4.24 -11.77
N ASP A 161 7.24 -5.04 -12.34
CA ASP A 161 7.72 -6.27 -11.70
C ASP A 161 8.37 -5.95 -10.34
N ASN A 162 7.87 -6.55 -9.26
CA ASN A 162 8.22 -6.28 -7.86
C ASN A 162 7.82 -4.86 -7.36
N GLY A 163 6.88 -4.20 -8.00
CA GLY A 163 6.32 -2.94 -7.53
C GLY A 163 5.52 -3.10 -6.25
N VAL A 164 5.41 -2.02 -5.47
CA VAL A 164 4.70 -2.01 -4.18
C VAL A 164 3.82 -0.78 -4.08
N VAL A 165 2.57 -0.97 -3.69
CA VAL A 165 1.67 0.12 -3.29
C VAL A 165 1.15 -0.12 -1.89
N ASN A 166 1.16 0.91 -1.05
CA ASN A 166 0.62 0.88 0.29
C ASN A 166 -0.44 1.97 0.44
N PHE A 167 -1.60 1.58 0.89
CA PHE A 167 -2.73 2.46 1.18
C PHE A 167 -2.85 2.63 2.68
N ASN A 168 -2.67 3.85 3.18
CA ASN A 168 -3.04 4.20 4.54
C ASN A 168 -4.50 4.58 4.56
N LEU A 169 -5.25 4.01 5.51
CA LEU A 169 -6.65 4.33 5.68
C LEU A 169 -6.79 5.64 6.48
N SER A 170 -7.78 6.44 6.13
CA SER A 170 -8.10 7.69 6.85
C SER A 170 -8.60 7.44 8.28
N SER A 171 -9.07 6.24 8.57
CA SER A 171 -9.47 5.77 9.90
C SER A 171 -9.29 4.26 10.04
N ALA A 172 -9.09 3.79 11.27
CA ALA A 172 -9.03 2.37 11.56
C ALA A 172 -10.38 1.69 11.30
N VAL A 173 -10.35 0.53 10.66
CA VAL A 173 -11.53 -0.28 10.34
C VAL A 173 -11.47 -1.60 11.09
N SER A 174 -12.56 -1.98 11.78
CA SER A 174 -12.66 -3.29 12.44
C SER A 174 -12.60 -4.43 11.42
N THR A 175 -11.84 -5.48 11.73
CA THR A 175 -11.76 -6.69 10.89
C THR A 175 -12.99 -7.59 11.00
N ALA A 176 -13.85 -7.39 12.01
CA ALA A 176 -15.04 -8.20 12.21
C ALA A 176 -16.04 -8.09 11.05
N GLY A 177 -16.25 -9.18 10.33
CA GLY A 177 -17.12 -9.20 9.15
C GLY A 177 -16.62 -8.35 7.99
N LEU A 178 -15.32 -8.07 7.91
CA LEU A 178 -14.73 -7.21 6.88
C LEU A 178 -14.12 -8.05 5.75
N TYR A 179 -14.34 -7.61 4.53
CA TYR A 179 -13.78 -8.18 3.30
C TYR A 179 -12.97 -7.13 2.54
N LEU A 180 -11.81 -7.55 2.05
CA LEU A 180 -10.99 -6.78 1.11
C LEU A 180 -11.23 -7.32 -0.31
N TYR A 181 -11.46 -6.41 -1.25
CA TYR A 181 -11.59 -6.69 -2.67
C TYR A 181 -10.49 -5.98 -3.44
N ILE A 182 -9.84 -6.68 -4.36
CA ILE A 182 -8.78 -6.16 -5.22
C ILE A 182 -9.10 -6.57 -6.66
N GLY A 183 -9.06 -5.62 -7.59
CA GLY A 183 -9.24 -5.83 -9.01
C GLY A 183 -7.91 -5.95 -9.74
N GLU A 184 -7.86 -6.81 -10.74
CA GLU A 184 -6.76 -6.97 -11.69
C GLU A 184 -7.31 -6.86 -13.10
N VAL A 185 -6.67 -6.07 -13.95
CA VAL A 185 -7.09 -5.84 -15.34
C VAL A 185 -6.57 -6.93 -16.26
N GLY A 186 -7.47 -7.50 -17.05
CA GLY A 186 -7.12 -8.42 -18.13
C GLY A 186 -7.18 -9.90 -17.77
N ASP A 187 -7.18 -10.27 -16.48
CA ASP A 187 -7.19 -11.68 -16.06
C ASP A 187 -6.13 -12.54 -16.76
N ASN A 188 -4.94 -12.00 -16.91
CA ASN A 188 -3.87 -12.50 -17.76
C ASN A 188 -2.83 -13.33 -17.03
N GLY A 189 -3.05 -13.65 -15.74
CA GLY A 189 -2.19 -14.49 -14.91
C GLY A 189 -1.20 -13.71 -14.05
N GLU A 190 -1.28 -12.39 -14.01
CA GLU A 190 -0.53 -11.58 -13.05
C GLU A 190 -1.02 -11.84 -11.62
N VAL A 191 -0.08 -11.84 -10.69
CA VAL A 191 -0.36 -12.28 -9.32
C VAL A 191 0.13 -11.26 -8.31
N ALA A 192 -0.80 -10.72 -7.53
CA ALA A 192 -0.48 -10.04 -6.26
C ALA A 192 -0.51 -11.02 -5.06
N ALA A 193 -0.68 -12.30 -5.31
CA ALA A 193 -1.18 -13.30 -4.35
C ALA A 193 -0.30 -13.54 -3.12
N ALA A 194 1.01 -13.27 -3.18
CA ALA A 194 1.90 -13.44 -2.03
C ALA A 194 2.22 -12.11 -1.34
N GLY A 195 1.66 -11.01 -1.80
CA GLY A 195 2.07 -9.67 -1.42
C GLY A 195 0.98 -8.80 -0.78
N ILE A 196 -0.17 -9.37 -0.39
CA ILE A 196 -1.18 -8.57 0.30
C ILE A 196 -0.94 -8.62 1.80
N LEU A 197 -0.67 -7.45 2.38
CA LEU A 197 -0.47 -7.28 3.82
C LEU A 197 -1.50 -6.31 4.38
N VAL A 198 -2.19 -6.70 5.44
CA VAL A 198 -3.00 -5.78 6.25
C VAL A 198 -2.26 -5.48 7.55
N ARG A 199 -2.35 -4.23 8.01
CA ARG A 199 -1.62 -3.76 9.20
C ARG A 199 -2.53 -2.99 10.12
N ASP A 200 -2.25 -3.08 11.41
CA ASP A 200 -2.90 -2.32 12.47
C ASP A 200 -2.26 -0.92 12.70
N VAL A 201 -1.31 -0.55 11.87
CA VAL A 201 -0.65 0.76 11.86
C VAL A 201 -0.63 1.35 10.44
N SER A 202 -0.52 2.67 10.36
CA SER A 202 -0.29 3.35 9.09
C SER A 202 1.13 3.07 8.60
N ASN A 203 1.28 2.79 7.32
CA ASN A 203 2.59 2.64 6.68
C ASN A 203 3.13 4.02 6.28
N VAL A 204 3.27 4.90 7.25
CA VAL A 204 3.91 6.21 7.07
C VAL A 204 5.42 5.97 7.15
N PRO A 205 6.22 6.48 6.21
CA PRO A 205 7.67 6.56 6.41
C PRO A 205 7.93 7.21 7.76
N GLU A 206 8.75 6.60 8.60
CA GLU A 206 9.03 7.08 9.95
C GLU A 206 9.32 8.58 9.89
N PRO A 207 8.54 9.45 10.55
CA PRO A 207 8.79 10.88 10.47
C PRO A 207 10.22 11.14 10.96
N ALA A 208 10.79 12.24 10.50
CA ALA A 208 12.13 12.70 10.89
C ALA A 208 12.36 12.76 12.42
N SER A 209 11.40 12.38 13.23
CA SER A 209 11.45 12.19 14.68
C SER A 209 12.58 11.27 15.10
N VAL A 210 12.83 10.16 14.42
CA VAL A 210 13.95 9.26 14.72
C VAL A 210 15.28 9.97 14.43
N ALA A 211 15.37 10.70 13.32
CA ALA A 211 16.53 11.49 13.00
C ALA A 211 16.72 12.64 14.00
N LEU A 212 15.63 13.29 14.43
CA LEU A 212 15.67 14.35 15.45
C LEU A 212 16.08 13.82 16.81
N VAL A 213 15.60 12.65 17.23
CA VAL A 213 16.03 12.00 18.48
C VAL A 213 17.51 11.63 18.40
N ALA A 214 17.95 11.04 17.29
CA ALA A 214 19.36 10.71 17.08
C ALA A 214 20.26 11.96 17.10
N LEU A 215 19.86 13.04 16.44
CA LEU A 215 20.57 14.32 16.45
C LEU A 215 20.56 14.94 17.86
N GLY A 216 19.46 14.86 18.59
CA GLY A 216 19.35 15.32 19.97
C GLY A 216 20.31 14.59 20.91
N LEU A 217 20.41 13.26 20.78
CA LEU A 217 21.35 12.44 21.56
C LEU A 217 22.83 12.74 21.22
N LEU A 218 23.14 12.94 19.92
CA LEU A 218 24.46 13.33 19.46
C LEU A 218 24.83 14.73 20.01
N GLY A 219 23.90 15.67 19.96
CA GLY A 219 24.09 17.03 20.50
C GLY A 219 24.34 17.04 22.03
N ALA A 220 23.59 16.23 22.79
CA ALA A 220 23.76 16.07 24.22
C ALA A 220 25.15 15.47 24.55
N ARG A 221 25.58 14.46 23.79
CA ARG A 221 26.91 13.83 23.95
C ARG A 221 28.07 14.78 23.62
N TYR A 222 27.89 15.62 22.60
CA TYR A 222 28.88 16.62 22.20
C TYR A 222 29.03 17.69 23.27
N ARG A 223 27.94 18.16 23.88
CA ARG A 223 27.94 19.15 24.93
C ARG A 223 28.62 18.63 26.22
N SER A 224 28.38 17.36 26.59
CA SER A 224 29.00 16.74 27.76
C SER A 224 30.54 16.64 27.64
N ARG A 225 31.04 16.35 26.44
CA ARG A 225 32.51 16.31 26.20
C ARG A 225 33.18 17.67 26.31
N ARG A 226 32.52 18.75 25.85
CA ARG A 226 33.08 20.10 25.98
C ARG A 226 33.20 20.56 27.45
N GLN A 227 32.30 20.16 28.32
CA GLN A 227 32.35 20.50 29.72
C GLN A 227 33.48 19.78 30.45
N GLN A 228 33.92 18.61 30.01
CA GLN A 228 35.05 17.91 30.61
C GLN A 228 36.41 18.51 30.23
N VAL A 229 36.55 19.13 29.07
CA VAL A 229 37.79 19.76 28.59
C VAL A 229 38.00 21.15 29.20
N ALA A 230 36.96 21.80 29.71
CA ALA A 230 37.04 23.11 30.34
C ALA A 230 37.44 23.07 31.84
N LEU A 231 37.68 21.88 32.40
CA LEU A 231 38.03 21.66 33.83
C LEU A 231 39.48 21.17 34.03
N ILE A 232 40.30 21.21 32.98
CA ILE A 232 41.75 20.97 33.02
C ILE A 232 42.46 22.29 32.70
#